data_17d6c79f1bd69c6b5f82f686a5806ae0
#
_entry.id   17d6c79f1bd69c6b5f82f686a5806ae0
#
_cell.length_a   1.000
_cell.length_b   1.000
_cell.length_c   1.000
_cell.angle_alpha   90.00
_cell.angle_beta   90.00
_cell.angle_gamma   90.00
#
_symmetry.space_group_name_H-M   'P 1'
#
loop_
_entity.id
_entity.type
_entity.pdbx_description
1 polymer ?
#
loop_
_entity_poly.entity_id
_entity_poly.type
_entity_poly.pdbx_seq_one_letter_code
_entity_poly.pdbx_strand_id
1 'polypeptide(L)'
;MTILVVEDDPYHYELIERSVRSLEKANVRYDLFWVKDGEEALDFLFRRKNYVQAPRPNLVLLDLRLPKKSGLEVLEEVKRDEKLRKIPVVVLTVSTDEEDMVRAYDSGAAGFLQKPASPEEFDRLLTTVWEYWRIAKLPD
;
A
#
# COMPACT_ATOMS: atom_id res chain seq x y z
N MET A 1 -5.85 -7.60 -10.24
CA MET A 1 -5.92 -6.62 -9.15
C MET A 1 -4.84 -5.58 -9.31
N THR A 2 -5.19 -4.33 -9.17
CA THR A 2 -4.26 -3.21 -9.26
C THR A 2 -3.83 -2.78 -7.86
N ILE A 3 -2.53 -2.75 -7.61
CA ILE A 3 -1.97 -2.42 -6.29
C ILE A 3 -1.04 -1.24 -6.43
N LEU A 4 -1.26 -0.21 -5.61
CA LEU A 4 -0.34 0.91 -5.48
C LEU A 4 0.55 0.65 -4.27
N VAL A 5 1.85 0.66 -4.47
CA VAL A 5 2.83 0.54 -3.39
C VAL A 5 3.47 1.91 -3.17
N VAL A 6 3.33 2.42 -1.95
CA VAL A 6 3.94 3.69 -1.54
C VAL A 6 5.10 3.37 -0.61
N GLU A 7 6.31 3.40 -1.15
CA GLU A 7 7.51 2.91 -0.47
C GLU A 7 8.74 3.66 -0.99
N ASP A 8 9.50 4.28 -0.11
CA ASP A 8 10.70 5.03 -0.51
C ASP A 8 11.96 4.16 -0.58
N ASP A 9 11.96 3.00 0.06
CA ASP A 9 13.11 2.09 0.08
C ASP A 9 13.05 1.11 -1.10
N PRO A 10 13.96 1.22 -2.09
CA PRO A 10 13.96 0.33 -3.25
C PRO A 10 14.11 -1.14 -2.90
N TYR A 11 14.83 -1.46 -1.82
CA TYR A 11 15.01 -2.84 -1.38
C TYR A 11 13.69 -3.44 -0.89
N HIS A 12 12.94 -2.69 -0.09
CA HIS A 12 11.63 -3.15 0.37
C HIS A 12 10.66 -3.30 -0.79
N TYR A 13 10.67 -2.38 -1.74
CA TYR A 13 9.85 -2.52 -2.93
C TYR A 13 10.21 -3.77 -3.73
N GLU A 14 11.53 -4.06 -3.87
CA GLU A 14 11.98 -5.26 -4.58
C GLU A 14 11.41 -6.53 -3.94
N LEU A 15 11.39 -6.60 -2.61
CA LEU A 15 10.81 -7.75 -1.90
C LEU A 15 9.31 -7.88 -2.19
N ILE A 16 8.60 -6.77 -2.21
CA ILE A 16 7.16 -6.75 -2.52
C ILE A 16 6.93 -7.22 -3.96
N GLU A 17 7.71 -6.70 -4.90
CA GLU A 17 7.60 -7.08 -6.31
C GLU A 17 7.86 -8.58 -6.52
N ARG A 18 8.90 -9.12 -5.89
CA ARG A 18 9.20 -10.55 -5.97
C ARG A 18 8.05 -11.41 -5.46
N SER A 19 7.45 -11.00 -4.35
CA SER A 19 6.33 -11.72 -3.78
C SER A 19 5.14 -11.76 -4.75
N VAL A 20 4.83 -10.64 -5.40
CA VAL A 20 3.77 -10.56 -6.38
C VAL A 20 4.09 -11.42 -7.61
N ARG A 21 5.33 -11.37 -8.09
CA ARG A 21 5.75 -12.16 -9.27
C ARG A 21 5.64 -13.67 -9.02
N SER A 22 5.89 -14.13 -7.82
CA SER A 22 5.74 -15.55 -7.51
C SER A 22 4.27 -16.01 -7.58
N LEU A 23 3.32 -15.11 -7.38
CA LEU A 23 1.89 -15.41 -7.51
C LEU A 23 1.45 -15.54 -8.96
N GLU A 24 2.09 -14.85 -9.87
CA GLU A 24 1.76 -14.91 -11.30
C GLU A 24 1.93 -16.31 -11.88
N LYS A 25 2.79 -17.13 -11.28
CA LYS A 25 2.98 -18.52 -11.68
C LYS A 25 1.73 -19.37 -11.46
N ALA A 26 0.80 -18.89 -10.62
CA ALA A 26 -0.47 -19.57 -10.36
C ALA A 26 -1.63 -19.00 -11.19
N ASN A 27 -1.33 -18.30 -12.28
CA ASN A 27 -2.30 -17.64 -13.17
C ASN A 27 -3.10 -16.53 -12.50
N VAL A 28 -2.53 -15.90 -11.47
CA VAL A 28 -3.13 -14.74 -10.83
C VAL A 28 -2.39 -13.50 -11.31
N ARG A 29 -3.11 -12.55 -11.90
CA ARG A 29 -2.52 -11.33 -12.43
C ARG A 29 -2.64 -10.17 -11.45
N TYR A 30 -1.52 -9.50 -11.20
CA TYR A 30 -1.46 -8.28 -10.41
C TYR A 30 -0.76 -7.19 -11.21
N ASP A 31 -1.36 -6.01 -11.27
CA ASP A 31 -0.74 -4.82 -11.85
C ASP A 31 -0.20 -3.98 -10.69
N LEU A 32 1.11 -3.85 -10.63
CA LEU A 32 1.80 -3.21 -9.52
C LEU A 32 2.32 -1.85 -9.95
N PHE A 33 2.00 -0.81 -9.19
CA PHE A 33 2.49 0.55 -9.41
C PHE A 33 3.26 0.99 -8.18
N TRP A 34 4.35 1.70 -8.38
CA TRP A 34 5.24 2.12 -7.32
C TRP A 34 5.44 3.62 -7.33
N VAL A 35 5.22 4.26 -6.17
CA VAL A 35 5.55 5.67 -5.93
C VAL A 35 6.41 5.75 -4.67
N LYS A 36 7.27 6.78 -4.58
CA LYS A 36 8.35 6.83 -3.61
C LYS A 36 8.14 7.82 -2.47
N ASP A 37 7.16 8.69 -2.57
CA ASP A 37 6.90 9.68 -1.53
C ASP A 37 5.40 9.99 -1.45
N GLY A 38 5.04 10.71 -0.39
CA GLY A 38 3.63 10.98 -0.11
C GLY A 38 2.96 11.90 -1.11
N GLU A 39 3.70 12.88 -1.67
CA GLU A 39 3.14 13.77 -2.70
C GLU A 39 2.85 13.00 -3.98
N GLU A 40 3.78 12.15 -4.40
CA GLU A 40 3.60 11.33 -5.59
C GLU A 40 2.42 10.36 -5.41
N ALA A 41 2.26 9.81 -4.22
CA ALA A 41 1.11 8.94 -3.91
C ALA A 41 -0.20 9.68 -4.12
N LEU A 42 -0.31 10.90 -3.62
CA LEU A 42 -1.51 11.70 -3.78
C LEU A 42 -1.73 12.11 -5.24
N ASP A 43 -0.67 12.46 -5.95
CA ASP A 43 -0.77 12.77 -7.38
C ASP A 43 -1.31 11.57 -8.15
N PHE A 44 -0.84 10.37 -7.83
CA PHE A 44 -1.33 9.13 -8.45
C PHE A 44 -2.82 8.91 -8.14
N LEU A 45 -3.18 8.98 -6.87
CA LEU A 45 -4.54 8.67 -6.43
C LEU A 45 -5.56 9.70 -6.88
N PHE A 46 -5.18 10.98 -6.89
CA PHE A 46 -6.04 12.06 -7.36
C PHE A 46 -5.89 12.35 -8.85
N ARG A 47 -5.08 11.56 -9.56
CA ARG A 47 -4.84 11.67 -11.00
C ARG A 47 -4.39 13.07 -11.43
N ARG A 48 -3.37 13.56 -10.71
CA ARG A 48 -2.75 14.87 -10.98
C ARG A 48 -1.44 14.71 -11.73
N LYS A 49 -0.99 15.78 -12.38
CA LYS A 49 0.32 15.88 -13.05
C LYS A 49 0.53 14.72 -14.03
N ASN A 50 1.59 13.94 -13.85
CA ASN A 50 1.91 12.83 -14.74
C ASN A 50 0.95 11.64 -14.62
N TYR A 51 0.03 11.69 -13.64
CA TYR A 51 -0.85 10.56 -13.31
C TYR A 51 -2.30 10.76 -13.74
N VAL A 52 -2.55 11.65 -14.70
CA VAL A 52 -3.92 11.94 -15.15
C VAL A 52 -4.62 10.71 -15.71
N GLN A 53 -3.87 9.74 -16.23
CA GLN A 53 -4.42 8.48 -16.75
C GLN A 53 -4.15 7.27 -15.86
N ALA A 54 -3.74 7.50 -14.63
CA ALA A 54 -3.46 6.40 -13.71
C ALA A 54 -4.73 5.61 -13.41
N PRO A 55 -4.61 4.28 -13.30
CA PRO A 55 -5.76 3.47 -12.90
C PRO A 55 -6.06 3.70 -11.42
N ARG A 56 -7.30 3.43 -11.03
CA ARG A 56 -7.68 3.45 -9.63
C ARG A 56 -7.25 2.13 -8.99
N PRO A 57 -6.39 2.15 -7.95
CA PRO A 57 -5.97 0.89 -7.34
C PRO A 57 -7.10 0.24 -6.55
N ASN A 58 -7.04 -1.08 -6.46
CA ASN A 58 -7.94 -1.87 -5.62
C ASN A 58 -7.41 -1.98 -4.19
N LEU A 59 -6.10 -1.80 -4.02
CA LEU A 59 -5.42 -1.93 -2.74
C LEU A 59 -4.22 -0.99 -2.73
N VAL A 60 -3.99 -0.33 -1.59
CA VAL A 60 -2.80 0.51 -1.38
C VAL A 60 -1.98 -0.10 -0.24
N LEU A 61 -0.71 -0.38 -0.50
CA LEU A 61 0.27 -0.68 0.55
C LEU A 61 1.03 0.60 0.84
N LEU A 62 1.00 1.04 2.08
CA LEU A 62 1.47 2.37 2.45
C LEU A 62 2.48 2.30 3.59
N ASP A 63 3.70 2.76 3.34
CA ASP A 63 4.65 3.01 4.41
C ASP A 63 4.33 4.35 5.08
N LEU A 64 4.58 4.45 6.36
CA LEU A 64 4.35 5.69 7.11
C LEU A 64 5.55 6.64 7.05
N ARG A 65 6.76 6.12 6.92
CA ARG A 65 8.00 6.89 6.93
C ARG A 65 8.39 7.28 5.52
N LEU A 66 7.75 8.31 5.01
CA LEU A 66 7.94 8.76 3.63
C LEU A 66 8.52 10.18 3.59
N PRO A 67 9.33 10.49 2.56
CA PRO A 67 9.73 11.89 2.30
C PRO A 67 8.53 12.74 1.90
N LYS A 68 8.69 14.04 2.04
CA LYS A 68 7.75 15.11 1.66
C LYS A 68 6.48 15.08 2.48
N LYS A 69 5.58 14.14 2.24
CA LYS A 69 4.35 14.02 3.00
C LYS A 69 4.31 12.64 3.66
N SER A 70 4.03 12.58 4.95
CA SER A 70 4.03 11.32 5.68
C SER A 70 2.91 10.39 5.23
N GLY A 71 3.08 9.08 5.49
CA GLY A 71 2.04 8.12 5.17
C GLY A 71 0.73 8.38 5.91
N LEU A 72 0.79 8.85 7.16
CA LEU A 72 -0.42 9.19 7.91
C LEU A 72 -1.18 10.34 7.25
N GLU A 73 -0.47 11.36 6.76
CA GLU A 73 -1.10 12.45 6.02
C GLU A 73 -1.76 11.96 4.73
N VAL A 74 -1.07 11.06 4.00
CA VAL A 74 -1.63 10.45 2.79
C VAL A 74 -2.92 9.69 3.13
N LEU A 75 -2.88 8.86 4.16
CA LEU A 75 -4.04 8.09 4.59
C LEU A 75 -5.21 9.00 4.95
N GLU A 76 -4.96 10.05 5.72
CA GLU A 76 -5.99 10.99 6.12
C GLU A 76 -6.66 11.66 4.92
N GLU A 77 -5.87 12.11 3.94
CA GLU A 77 -6.41 12.75 2.74
C GLU A 77 -7.23 11.77 1.89
N VAL A 78 -6.75 10.54 1.74
CA VAL A 78 -7.47 9.51 0.99
C VAL A 78 -8.81 9.20 1.65
N LYS A 79 -8.84 9.09 2.96
CA LYS A 79 -10.06 8.71 3.68
C LYS A 79 -11.07 9.85 3.82
N ARG A 80 -10.68 11.09 3.55
CA ARG A 80 -11.61 12.21 3.46
C ARG A 80 -12.26 12.31 2.08
N ASP A 81 -11.67 11.72 1.05
CA ASP A 81 -12.19 11.82 -0.31
C ASP A 81 -13.30 10.80 -0.53
N GLU A 82 -14.43 11.26 -1.05
CA GLU A 82 -15.61 10.43 -1.24
C GLU A 82 -15.36 9.25 -2.19
N LYS A 83 -14.52 9.44 -3.21
CA LYS A 83 -14.22 8.40 -4.19
C LYS A 83 -13.11 7.46 -3.75
N LEU A 84 -12.11 7.99 -3.02
CA LEU A 84 -10.93 7.23 -2.65
C LEU A 84 -11.06 6.51 -1.31
N ARG A 85 -11.93 6.97 -0.42
CA ARG A 85 -12.04 6.42 0.94
C ARG A 85 -12.40 4.94 1.01
N LYS A 86 -13.02 4.42 -0.04
CA LYS A 86 -13.41 3.00 -0.09
C LYS A 86 -12.28 2.07 -0.52
N ILE A 87 -11.16 2.62 -0.98
CA ILE A 87 -9.99 1.80 -1.33
C ILE A 87 -9.32 1.36 -0.03
N PRO A 88 -9.16 0.05 0.21
CA PRO A 88 -8.46 -0.39 1.41
C PRO A 88 -6.99 0.02 1.37
N VAL A 89 -6.52 0.55 2.50
CA VAL A 89 -5.13 0.94 2.69
C VAL A 89 -4.55 0.08 3.80
N VAL A 90 -3.55 -0.71 3.48
CA VAL A 90 -2.82 -1.52 4.45
C VAL A 90 -1.49 -0.84 4.71
N VAL A 91 -1.25 -0.48 5.96
CA VAL A 91 0.03 0.11 6.36
C VAL A 91 1.05 -1.00 6.54
N LEU A 92 2.22 -0.81 5.94
CA LEU A 92 3.33 -1.76 6.01
C LEU A 92 4.59 -0.95 6.33
N THR A 93 5.04 -0.98 7.59
CA THR A 93 6.05 -0.04 8.08
C THR A 93 7.02 -0.70 9.06
N VAL A 94 8.21 -0.12 9.20
CA VAL A 94 9.15 -0.53 10.27
C VAL A 94 8.79 0.09 11.62
N SER A 95 7.85 1.02 11.66
CA SER A 95 7.47 1.68 12.91
C SER A 95 6.88 0.70 13.92
N THR A 96 7.33 0.81 15.17
CA THR A 96 6.78 0.09 16.31
C THR A 96 6.00 1.01 17.24
N ASP A 97 5.80 2.26 16.81
CA ASP A 97 5.14 3.28 17.63
C ASP A 97 3.62 2.99 17.68
N GLU A 98 3.14 2.76 18.90
CA GLU A 98 1.74 2.48 19.13
C GLU A 98 0.84 3.66 18.75
N GLU A 99 1.31 4.89 18.90
CA GLU A 99 0.56 6.07 18.48
C GLU A 99 0.32 6.07 16.96
N ASP A 100 1.32 5.67 16.19
CA ASP A 100 1.19 5.56 14.74
C ASP A 100 0.11 4.53 14.37
N MET A 101 0.10 3.40 15.07
CA MET A 101 -0.91 2.36 14.83
C MET A 101 -2.31 2.86 15.15
N VAL A 102 -2.48 3.50 16.31
CA VAL A 102 -3.78 4.02 16.72
C VAL A 102 -4.28 5.07 15.72
N ARG A 103 -3.40 6.00 15.34
CA ARG A 103 -3.75 7.04 14.36
C ARG A 103 -4.12 6.45 13.00
N ALA A 104 -3.40 5.41 12.58
CA ALA A 104 -3.70 4.76 11.30
C ALA A 104 -5.10 4.15 11.30
N TYR A 105 -5.44 3.40 12.33
CA TYR A 105 -6.78 2.82 12.42
C TYR A 105 -7.87 3.88 12.58
N ASP A 106 -7.63 4.91 13.39
CA ASP A 106 -8.57 6.02 13.53
C ASP A 106 -8.80 6.74 12.22
N SER A 107 -7.79 6.79 11.35
CA SER A 107 -7.89 7.42 10.04
C SER A 107 -8.48 6.49 8.97
N GLY A 108 -8.77 5.24 9.31
CA GLY A 108 -9.45 4.33 8.40
C GLY A 108 -8.57 3.29 7.72
N ALA A 109 -7.37 3.01 8.24
CA ALA A 109 -6.54 1.93 7.70
C ALA A 109 -7.23 0.58 7.85
N ALA A 110 -7.11 -0.27 6.84
CA ALA A 110 -7.65 -1.61 6.86
C ALA A 110 -6.76 -2.58 7.64
N GLY A 111 -5.49 -2.26 7.81
CA GLY A 111 -4.56 -3.05 8.57
C GLY A 111 -3.27 -2.28 8.84
N PHE A 112 -2.55 -2.71 9.87
CA PHE A 112 -1.27 -2.12 10.24
C PHE A 112 -0.30 -3.27 10.49
N LEU A 113 0.70 -3.40 9.61
CA LEU A 113 1.64 -4.51 9.63
C LEU A 113 3.06 -3.97 9.81
N GLN A 114 3.80 -4.62 10.69
CA GLN A 114 5.20 -4.28 10.90
C GLN A 114 6.07 -5.10 9.93
N LYS A 115 6.97 -4.42 9.22
CA LYS A 115 7.93 -5.08 8.34
C LYS A 115 8.89 -5.95 9.17
N PRO A 116 8.99 -7.25 8.88
CA PRO A 116 9.98 -8.09 9.54
C PRO A 116 11.40 -7.77 9.11
N ALA A 117 12.38 -8.12 9.95
CA ALA A 117 13.80 -7.91 9.62
C ALA A 117 14.32 -8.91 8.58
N SER A 118 13.81 -10.13 8.59
CA SER A 118 14.29 -11.18 7.69
C SER A 118 13.51 -11.16 6.37
N PRO A 119 14.19 -11.30 5.22
CA PRO A 119 13.52 -11.37 3.92
C PRO A 119 12.52 -12.54 3.83
N GLU A 120 12.81 -13.66 4.48
CA GLU A 120 11.94 -14.84 4.48
C GLU A 120 10.66 -14.56 5.23
N GLU A 121 10.74 -13.90 6.38
CA GLU A 121 9.55 -13.52 7.16
C GLU A 121 8.75 -12.44 6.45
N PHE A 122 9.43 -11.53 5.76
CA PHE A 122 8.78 -10.49 4.97
C PHE A 122 7.97 -11.13 3.83
N ASP A 123 8.55 -12.11 3.14
CA ASP A 123 7.86 -12.82 2.06
C ASP A 123 6.63 -13.55 2.59
N ARG A 124 6.73 -14.21 3.75
CA ARG A 124 5.58 -14.90 4.36
C ARG A 124 4.47 -13.93 4.73
N LEU A 125 4.85 -12.77 5.27
CA LEU A 125 3.87 -11.72 5.60
C LEU A 125 3.13 -11.26 4.35
N LEU A 126 3.87 -10.96 3.29
CA LEU A 126 3.30 -10.51 2.02
C LEU A 126 2.39 -11.57 1.40
N THR A 127 2.79 -12.84 1.44
CA THR A 127 1.98 -13.94 0.93
C THR A 127 0.62 -13.98 1.65
N THR A 128 0.62 -13.80 2.97
CA THR A 128 -0.61 -13.74 3.75
C THR A 128 -1.49 -12.57 3.34
N VAL A 129 -0.88 -11.41 3.10
CA VAL A 129 -1.61 -10.21 2.61
C VAL A 129 -2.28 -10.51 1.27
N TRP A 130 -1.53 -11.08 0.33
CA TRP A 130 -2.07 -11.40 -1.00
C TRP A 130 -3.21 -12.42 -0.91
N GLU A 131 -3.06 -13.45 -0.10
CA GLU A 131 -4.11 -14.47 0.08
C GLU A 131 -5.39 -13.85 0.61
N TYR A 132 -5.29 -12.99 1.61
CA TYR A 132 -6.48 -12.32 2.16
C TYR A 132 -7.17 -11.45 1.11
N TRP A 133 -6.42 -10.57 0.43
CA TRP A 133 -7.03 -9.62 -0.48
C TRP A 133 -7.49 -10.25 -1.80
N ARG A 134 -6.96 -11.43 -2.13
CA ARG A 134 -7.45 -12.18 -3.28
C ARG A 134 -8.87 -12.68 -3.08
N ILE A 135 -9.22 -13.08 -1.88
CA ILE A 135 -10.55 -13.61 -1.57
C ILE A 135 -11.51 -12.55 -1.03
N ALA A 136 -11.00 -11.44 -0.53
CA ALA A 136 -11.83 -10.34 -0.06
C ALA A 136 -12.60 -9.71 -1.23
N LYS A 137 -13.85 -9.36 -0.99
CA LYS A 137 -14.63 -8.63 -1.99
C LYS A 137 -14.33 -7.14 -1.85
N LEU A 138 -13.96 -6.51 -2.95
CA LEU A 138 -13.59 -5.12 -3.00
C LEU A 138 -14.63 -4.30 -3.74
N PRO A 139 -14.85 -3.03 -3.35
CA PRO A 139 -15.72 -2.14 -4.11
C PRO A 139 -15.16 -1.85 -5.49
N ASP A 140 -16.02 -1.62 -6.43
CA ASP A 140 -15.62 -1.22 -7.78
C ASP A 140 -15.11 0.24 -7.82
#